data_8fe0494ca7c8bf4b5898054452228b19
#
_entry.id   8fe0494ca7c8bf4b5898054452228b19
#
_cell.length_a   1.000
_cell.length_b   1.000
_cell.length_c   1.000
_cell.angle_alpha   90.00
_cell.angle_beta   90.00
_cell.angle_gamma   90.00
#
_symmetry.space_group_name_H-M   'P 1'
#
loop_
_entity.id
_entity.type
_entity.pdbx_description
1 polymer ?
#
loop_
_entity_poly.entity_id
_entity_poly.type
_entity_poly.pdbx_seq_one_letter_code
_entity_poly.pdbx_strand_id
1 'polypeptide(L)'
;MIGFVLTPADADTRPIYVTGDTVFYAGVAEVEKRFKPGLVMPFAGSARTRGPFHLTMDTNDVIETAHEFADAVIVPVHHDGWAHFTQSGDDLTKTFGALGFASRLRMLEPGVATTIDY
;
A
#
# COMPACT_ATOMS: atom_id res chain seq x y z
N MET A 1 13.14 9.79 -2.13
CA MET A 1 12.21 8.69 -1.84
C MET A 1 12.58 7.49 -2.67
N ILE A 2 12.58 6.31 -2.07
CA ILE A 2 12.94 5.07 -2.75
C ILE A 2 11.92 3.99 -2.38
N GLY A 3 11.29 3.40 -3.39
CA GLY A 3 10.53 2.17 -3.24
C GLY A 3 11.39 0.95 -3.57
N PHE A 4 10.93 -0.23 -3.19
CA PHE A 4 11.64 -1.49 -3.41
C PHE A 4 10.75 -2.52 -4.06
N VAL A 5 11.29 -3.25 -5.02
CA VAL A 5 10.68 -4.48 -5.54
C VAL A 5 11.55 -5.64 -5.10
N LEU A 6 10.99 -6.52 -4.28
CA LEU A 6 11.64 -7.72 -3.80
C LEU A 6 11.22 -8.88 -4.69
N THR A 7 12.15 -9.37 -5.48
CA THR A 7 11.90 -10.50 -6.39
C THR A 7 12.41 -11.79 -5.74
N PRO A 8 11.52 -12.73 -5.41
CA PRO A 8 11.94 -14.04 -4.89
C PRO A 8 12.82 -14.80 -5.89
N ALA A 9 13.70 -15.65 -5.37
CA ALA A 9 14.53 -16.52 -6.22
C ALA A 9 13.71 -17.62 -6.92
N ASP A 10 12.57 -17.98 -6.32
CA ASP A 10 11.61 -18.91 -6.89
C ASP A 10 10.78 -18.20 -7.97
N ALA A 11 10.84 -18.73 -9.20
CA ALA A 11 10.16 -18.14 -10.36
C ALA A 11 8.62 -18.20 -10.30
N ASP A 12 8.06 -19.06 -9.46
CA ASP A 12 6.61 -19.22 -9.32
C ASP A 12 6.02 -18.21 -8.32
N THR A 13 6.84 -17.58 -7.50
CA THR A 13 6.42 -16.57 -6.52
C THR A 13 6.53 -15.17 -7.11
N ARG A 14 5.43 -14.43 -7.08
CA ARG A 14 5.38 -13.05 -7.60
C ARG A 14 6.15 -12.10 -6.70
N PRO A 15 6.68 -10.98 -7.23
CA PRO A 15 7.40 -9.99 -6.45
C PRO A 15 6.52 -9.30 -5.40
N ILE A 16 7.18 -8.70 -4.41
CA ILE A 16 6.59 -7.81 -3.41
C ILE A 16 7.05 -6.38 -3.72
N TYR A 17 6.13 -5.45 -3.77
CA TYR A 17 6.42 -4.02 -3.93
C TYR A 17 6.19 -3.26 -2.62
N VAL A 18 7.21 -2.55 -2.14
CA VAL A 18 7.16 -1.63 -1.01
C VAL A 18 7.30 -0.22 -1.56
N THR A 19 6.28 0.62 -1.39
CA THR A 19 6.24 1.93 -2.05
C THR A 19 7.24 2.93 -1.48
N GLY A 20 7.53 2.86 -0.17
CA GLY A 20 8.18 3.95 0.55
C GLY A 20 7.27 5.17 0.66
N ASP A 21 7.82 6.31 1.11
CA ASP A 21 7.08 7.56 1.23
C ASP A 21 6.84 8.15 -0.16
N THR A 22 5.65 7.95 -0.69
CA THR A 22 5.22 8.48 -1.99
C THR A 22 3.70 8.66 -2.03
N VAL A 23 3.22 9.40 -3.00
CA VAL A 23 1.82 9.44 -3.41
C VAL A 23 1.62 8.54 -4.62
N PHE A 24 0.37 8.29 -5.03
CA PHE A 24 0.14 7.59 -6.30
C PHE A 24 0.48 8.51 -7.48
N TYR A 25 1.27 8.00 -8.41
CA TYR A 25 1.65 8.71 -9.64
C TYR A 25 2.10 7.70 -10.71
N ALA A 26 2.40 8.18 -11.92
CA ALA A 26 2.78 7.33 -13.04
C ALA A 26 3.95 6.37 -12.75
N GLY A 27 4.88 6.76 -11.86
CA GLY A 27 5.99 5.89 -11.46
C GLY A 27 5.54 4.65 -10.67
N VAL A 28 4.47 4.78 -9.88
CA VAL A 28 3.87 3.62 -9.18
C VAL A 28 3.23 2.68 -10.20
N ALA A 29 2.47 3.22 -11.16
CA ALA A 29 1.86 2.42 -12.23
C ALA A 29 2.92 1.71 -13.11
N GLU A 30 4.08 2.33 -13.33
CA GLU A 30 5.18 1.71 -14.08
C GLU A 30 5.74 0.47 -13.39
N VAL A 31 5.71 0.40 -12.05
CA VAL A 31 6.11 -0.80 -11.30
C VAL A 31 5.21 -1.99 -11.64
N GLU A 32 3.89 -1.80 -11.74
CA GLU A 32 2.97 -2.87 -12.15
C GLU A 32 3.33 -3.39 -13.54
N LYS A 33 3.53 -2.51 -14.50
CA LYS A 33 3.85 -2.89 -15.88
C LYS A 33 5.13 -3.71 -15.99
N ARG A 34 6.15 -3.35 -15.20
CA ARG A 34 7.48 -3.96 -15.26
C ARG A 34 7.62 -5.24 -14.44
N PHE A 35 7.01 -5.30 -13.27
CA PHE A 35 7.29 -6.33 -12.27
C PHE A 35 6.08 -7.20 -11.92
N LYS A 36 4.86 -6.72 -12.09
CA LYS A 36 3.61 -7.41 -11.77
C LYS A 36 3.60 -8.01 -10.36
N PRO A 37 3.77 -7.21 -9.32
CA PRO A 37 3.80 -7.70 -7.95
C PRO A 37 2.54 -8.46 -7.56
N GLY A 38 2.68 -9.47 -6.72
CA GLY A 38 1.54 -10.18 -6.11
C GLY A 38 1.10 -9.59 -4.79
N LEU A 39 1.98 -8.79 -4.17
CA LEU A 39 1.72 -8.09 -2.92
C LEU A 39 2.29 -6.68 -3.00
N VAL A 40 1.49 -5.69 -2.59
CA VAL A 40 1.91 -4.29 -2.53
C VAL A 40 1.76 -3.78 -1.10
N MET A 41 2.82 -3.16 -0.58
CA MET A 41 2.85 -2.53 0.74
C MET A 41 2.90 -1.00 0.58
N PRO A 42 1.74 -0.34 0.44
CA PRO A 42 1.71 1.11 0.35
C PRO A 42 1.99 1.74 1.73
N PHE A 43 2.81 2.79 1.75
CA PHE A 43 2.97 3.65 2.91
C PHE A 43 1.80 4.62 2.91
N ALA A 44 0.85 4.38 3.82
CA ALA A 44 -0.43 5.07 3.90
C ALA A 44 -0.42 6.13 5.03
N GLY A 45 -1.59 6.57 5.46
CA GLY A 45 -1.73 7.50 6.58
C GLY A 45 -1.77 8.97 6.18
N SER A 46 -1.54 9.31 4.91
CA SER A 46 -1.60 10.71 4.43
C SER A 46 -0.77 11.64 5.32
N ALA A 47 0.52 11.32 5.49
CA ALA A 47 1.41 12.09 6.34
C ALA A 47 1.54 13.54 5.85
N ARG A 48 1.31 14.50 6.75
CA ARG A 48 1.40 15.94 6.46
C ARG A 48 2.29 16.61 7.48
N THR A 49 3.40 17.15 7.04
CA THR A 49 4.35 17.84 7.90
C THR A 49 4.36 19.34 7.66
N ARG A 50 4.05 19.78 6.44
CA ARG A 50 4.03 21.20 6.06
C ARG A 50 2.96 21.45 4.98
N GLY A 51 2.03 22.35 5.27
CA GLY A 51 1.02 22.78 4.31
C GLY A 51 0.00 21.70 3.92
N PRO A 52 -0.68 21.87 2.79
CA PRO A 52 -1.77 20.98 2.38
C PRO A 52 -1.31 19.68 1.70
N PHE A 53 -0.03 19.53 1.43
CA PHE A 53 0.51 18.38 0.70
C PHE A 53 0.72 17.19 1.61
N HIS A 54 0.32 16.01 1.17
CA HIS A 54 0.65 14.75 1.84
C HIS A 54 1.90 14.13 1.20
N LEU A 55 2.69 13.46 2.03
CA LEU A 55 3.98 12.86 1.66
C LEU A 55 3.90 11.36 1.46
N THR A 56 2.91 10.73 2.08
CA THR A 56 2.58 9.33 1.91
C THR A 56 1.18 9.21 1.33
N MET A 57 0.82 8.04 0.84
CA MET A 57 -0.49 7.81 0.22
C MET A 57 -1.62 8.13 1.17
N ASP A 58 -2.61 8.85 0.69
CA ASP A 58 -3.91 8.94 1.35
C ASP A 58 -4.79 7.74 0.95
N THR A 59 -6.00 7.67 1.48
CA THR A 59 -6.91 6.57 1.20
C THR A 59 -7.25 6.46 -0.29
N ASN A 60 -7.39 7.60 -0.99
CA ASN A 60 -7.63 7.59 -2.44
C ASN A 60 -6.42 7.02 -3.21
N ASP A 61 -5.21 7.43 -2.85
CA ASP A 61 -3.99 6.91 -3.46
C ASP A 61 -3.85 5.39 -3.27
N VAL A 62 -4.21 4.87 -2.08
CA VAL A 62 -4.19 3.42 -1.83
C VAL A 62 -5.25 2.69 -2.66
N ILE A 63 -6.42 3.29 -2.87
CA ILE A 63 -7.46 2.76 -3.76
C ILE A 63 -6.99 2.77 -5.21
N GLU A 64 -6.39 3.85 -5.69
CA GLU A 64 -5.82 3.90 -7.05
C GLU A 64 -4.71 2.86 -7.22
N THR A 65 -3.88 2.66 -6.19
CA THR A 65 -2.90 1.58 -6.18
C THR A 65 -3.57 0.21 -6.29
N ALA A 66 -4.65 -0.03 -5.55
CA ALA A 66 -5.40 -1.28 -5.63
C ALA A 66 -6.04 -1.52 -7.01
N HIS A 67 -6.47 -0.46 -7.68
CA HIS A 67 -6.98 -0.54 -9.06
C HIS A 67 -5.86 -0.88 -10.04
N GLU A 68 -4.73 -0.18 -9.97
CA GLU A 68 -3.60 -0.41 -10.87
C GLU A 68 -3.02 -1.83 -10.71
N PHE A 69 -2.83 -2.28 -9.46
CA PHE A 69 -2.33 -3.62 -9.14
C PHE A 69 -3.49 -4.60 -8.93
N ALA A 70 -4.31 -4.79 -9.94
CA ALA A 70 -5.61 -5.48 -9.84
C ALA A 70 -5.54 -6.91 -9.26
N ASP A 71 -4.42 -7.61 -9.47
CA ASP A 71 -4.21 -8.99 -9.02
C ASP A 71 -3.37 -9.08 -7.72
N ALA A 72 -3.05 -7.95 -7.10
CA ALA A 72 -2.22 -7.93 -5.90
C ALA A 72 -3.05 -7.89 -4.61
N VAL A 73 -2.48 -8.46 -3.56
CA VAL A 73 -2.92 -8.24 -2.18
C VAL A 73 -2.33 -6.91 -1.71
N ILE A 74 -3.13 -6.09 -1.04
CA ILE A 74 -2.74 -4.78 -0.52
C ILE A 74 -2.54 -4.87 0.98
N VAL A 75 -1.33 -4.54 1.43
CA VAL A 75 -0.90 -4.61 2.84
C VAL A 75 -0.43 -3.21 3.26
N PRO A 76 -1.34 -2.31 3.65
CA PRO A 76 -0.95 -0.95 4.05
C PRO A 76 -0.08 -0.98 5.31
N VAL A 77 0.91 -0.14 5.32
CA VAL A 77 1.79 0.09 6.48
C VAL A 77 1.98 1.59 6.68
N HIS A 78 2.63 1.98 7.77
CA HIS A 78 2.98 3.39 8.01
C HIS A 78 1.75 4.32 8.02
N HIS A 79 0.69 3.93 8.75
CA HIS A 79 -0.59 4.65 8.76
C HIS A 79 -1.09 5.04 10.15
N ASP A 80 -0.50 4.51 11.22
CA ASP A 80 -0.89 4.79 12.60
C ASP A 80 0.32 5.04 13.49
N GLY A 81 0.12 5.66 14.63
CA GLY A 81 1.14 5.84 15.68
C GLY A 81 1.96 7.13 15.60
N TRP A 82 1.77 7.96 14.58
CA TRP A 82 2.48 9.24 14.44
C TRP A 82 1.50 10.40 14.32
N ALA A 83 1.80 11.50 15.00
CA ALA A 83 0.93 12.69 15.06
C ALA A 83 0.71 13.38 13.69
N HIS A 84 1.60 13.18 12.74
CA HIS A 84 1.50 13.77 11.40
C HIS A 84 0.69 12.93 10.41
N PHE A 85 0.20 11.76 10.80
CA PHE A 85 -0.76 10.99 9.99
C PHE A 85 -2.14 11.60 10.13
N THR A 86 -2.80 11.81 9.01
CA THR A 86 -4.11 12.44 8.95
C THR A 86 -5.24 11.48 8.61
N GLN A 87 -4.90 10.25 8.19
CA GLN A 87 -5.83 9.16 7.92
C GLN A 87 -5.34 7.89 8.59
N SER A 88 -6.28 7.07 9.05
CA SER A 88 -5.99 5.86 9.85
C SER A 88 -6.17 4.58 9.05
N GLY A 89 -5.73 3.45 9.65
CA GLY A 89 -6.04 2.12 9.14
C GLY A 89 -7.55 1.83 9.10
N ASP A 90 -8.34 2.41 10.02
CA ASP A 90 -9.81 2.29 10.01
C ASP A 90 -10.43 2.98 8.79
N ASP A 91 -9.89 4.12 8.35
CA ASP A 91 -10.35 4.78 7.13
C ASP A 91 -10.14 3.90 5.90
N LEU A 92 -8.99 3.24 5.82
CA LEU A 92 -8.70 2.28 4.76
C LEU A 92 -9.67 1.10 4.78
N THR A 93 -9.87 0.49 5.95
CA THR A 93 -10.78 -0.66 6.10
C THR A 93 -12.21 -0.32 5.67
N LYS A 94 -12.72 0.83 6.11
CA LYS A 94 -14.06 1.30 5.74
C LYS A 94 -14.19 1.55 4.25
N THR A 95 -13.19 2.20 3.64
CA THR A 95 -13.23 2.55 2.22
C THR A 95 -13.12 1.32 1.34
N PHE A 96 -12.20 0.40 1.64
CA PHE A 96 -12.08 -0.87 0.91
C PHE A 96 -13.36 -1.70 1.01
N GLY A 97 -14.00 -1.74 2.20
CA GLY A 97 -15.28 -2.41 2.39
C GLY A 97 -16.40 -1.79 1.56
N ALA A 98 -16.52 -0.47 1.55
CA ALA A 98 -17.54 0.26 0.80
C ALA A 98 -17.40 0.07 -0.73
N LEU A 99 -16.19 -0.07 -1.24
CA LEU A 99 -15.89 -0.24 -2.66
C LEU A 99 -15.82 -1.71 -3.11
N GLY A 100 -16.05 -2.67 -2.22
CA GLY A 100 -16.02 -4.09 -2.55
C GLY A 100 -14.62 -4.70 -2.68
N PHE A 101 -13.58 -4.05 -2.16
CA PHE A 101 -12.19 -4.51 -2.20
C PHE A 101 -11.69 -5.16 -0.91
N ALA A 102 -12.55 -5.35 0.09
CA ALA A 102 -12.15 -5.83 1.41
C ALA A 102 -11.37 -7.17 1.35
N SER A 103 -11.70 -8.05 0.41
CA SER A 103 -11.01 -9.34 0.24
C SER A 103 -9.54 -9.22 -0.16
N ARG A 104 -9.13 -8.09 -0.70
CA ARG A 104 -7.75 -7.82 -1.13
C ARG A 104 -6.92 -7.06 -0.10
N LEU A 105 -7.56 -6.54 0.95
CA LEU A 105 -6.91 -5.77 2.02
C LEU A 105 -6.46 -6.70 3.13
N ARG A 106 -5.22 -6.56 3.57
CA ARG A 106 -4.67 -7.24 4.75
C ARG A 106 -4.10 -6.21 5.70
N MET A 107 -4.83 -5.93 6.77
CA MET A 107 -4.36 -5.06 7.84
C MET A 107 -3.47 -5.86 8.79
N LEU A 108 -2.32 -5.29 9.16
CA LEU A 108 -1.40 -5.91 10.11
C LEU A 108 -1.60 -5.30 11.50
N GLU A 109 -1.53 -6.15 12.51
CA GLU A 109 -1.51 -5.72 13.91
C GLU A 109 -0.05 -5.53 14.35
N PRO A 110 0.34 -4.36 14.86
CA PRO A 110 1.70 -4.12 15.35
C PRO A 110 2.15 -5.14 16.40
N GLY A 111 3.34 -5.70 16.20
CA GLY A 111 3.91 -6.69 17.12
C GLY A 111 3.40 -8.13 16.95
N VAL A 112 2.48 -8.37 16.01
CA VAL A 112 1.93 -9.70 15.73
C VAL A 112 2.46 -10.22 14.41
N ALA A 113 3.14 -11.37 14.44
CA ALA A 113 3.57 -12.04 13.21
C ALA A 113 2.36 -12.62 12.47
N THR A 114 2.23 -12.25 11.19
CA THR A 114 1.10 -12.65 10.35
C THR A 114 1.60 -13.24 9.04
N THR A 115 1.11 -14.42 8.67
CA THR A 115 1.36 -15.01 7.35
C THR A 115 0.35 -14.48 6.34
N ILE A 116 0.82 -14.06 5.19
CA ILE A 116 0.00 -13.55 4.10
C ILE A 116 0.22 -14.41 2.87
N ASP A 117 -0.84 -14.99 2.36
CA ASP A 117 -0.86 -15.69 1.08
C ASP A 117 -1.14 -14.69 -0.06
N TYR A 118 -0.37 -14.76 -1.15
CA TYR A 118 -0.49 -13.84 -2.29
C TYR A 118 0.02 -14.47 -3.59
#